data_5944344849b8fbf6b2b5a00de4f8e471
#
_entry.id   5944344849b8fbf6b2b5a00de4f8e471
#
_cell.length_a   1.000
_cell.length_b   1.000
_cell.length_c   1.000
_cell.angle_alpha   90.00
_cell.angle_beta   90.00
_cell.angle_gamma   90.00
#
_symmetry.space_group_name_H-M   'P 1'
#
loop_
_entity.id
_entity.type
_entity.pdbx_description
1 polymer ?
#
loop_
_entity_poly.entity_id
_entity_poly.type
_entity_poly.pdbx_seq_one_letter_code
_entity_poly.pdbx_strand_id
1 'polypeptide(L)'
;MRPTGNWVAWQHTRQFVPFGADASGPWRGFQLPRRALDSLLLETASDLGVDVRRPCYARRVILHNRRVTGIHTDQHSLYCDHLIDASGAHAWLKRQLNLTVHTLSAPLTAFYGYLHTDEHSGRPTEGIFADKSGWYWVADLGQGRYAWTRLYFVHPNDKTSVVPLPLKGFEHSGRVRGADVTWRICEPLAGAGYFIAGDAAATLDPGSSHGVLKALMSGIMAAHGVVQGRASPIIQTAVSQQYRQWVQDGFHHDVRMMREFYRAHPFPPPWL
;
A
#
# COMPACT_ATOMS: atom_id res chain seq x y z
N MET A 1 -5.83 -9.21 -15.81
CA MET A 1 -6.93 -8.44 -16.45
C MET A 1 -6.55 -6.96 -16.56
N ARG A 2 -7.12 -6.23 -17.53
CA ARG A 2 -6.86 -4.77 -17.73
C ARG A 2 -8.19 -4.00 -17.81
N PRO A 3 -8.82 -3.74 -16.64
CA PRO A 3 -10.08 -3.01 -16.58
C PRO A 3 -9.90 -1.54 -16.97
N THR A 4 -10.97 -0.90 -17.46
CA THR A 4 -11.02 0.53 -17.77
C THR A 4 -11.72 1.36 -16.68
N GLY A 5 -12.15 0.74 -15.62
CA GLY A 5 -12.82 1.35 -14.47
C GLY A 5 -13.22 0.32 -13.43
N ASN A 6 -13.89 0.78 -12.40
CA ASN A 6 -14.45 -0.06 -11.34
C ASN A 6 -15.97 0.04 -11.31
N TRP A 7 -16.61 -1.06 -10.96
CA TRP A 7 -18.00 -1.06 -10.56
C TRP A 7 -18.11 -0.67 -9.10
N VAL A 8 -18.96 0.29 -8.79
CA VAL A 8 -19.20 0.80 -7.42
C VAL A 8 -20.69 0.68 -7.10
N ALA A 9 -21.01 -0.02 -6.02
CA ALA A 9 -22.34 -0.21 -5.49
C ALA A 9 -22.40 0.34 -4.05
N TRP A 10 -22.40 1.68 -3.93
CA TRP A 10 -22.48 2.38 -2.64
C TRP A 10 -23.91 2.73 -2.26
N GLN A 11 -24.78 2.91 -3.22
CA GLN A 11 -26.21 3.05 -3.05
C GLN A 11 -26.90 1.88 -3.75
N HIS A 12 -28.20 1.89 -3.84
CA HIS A 12 -28.98 0.78 -4.40
C HIS A 12 -28.68 0.44 -5.85
N THR A 13 -27.97 1.31 -6.58
CA THR A 13 -27.60 1.12 -7.99
C THR A 13 -26.08 0.91 -8.12
N ARG A 14 -25.71 -0.09 -8.92
CA ARG A 14 -24.32 -0.35 -9.31
C ARG A 14 -23.96 0.57 -10.48
N GLN A 15 -22.91 1.38 -10.30
CA GLN A 15 -22.42 2.32 -11.32
C GLN A 15 -21.00 1.96 -11.76
N PHE A 16 -20.74 2.09 -13.05
CA PHE A 16 -19.38 1.95 -13.57
C PHE A 16 -18.67 3.30 -13.49
N VAL A 17 -17.54 3.35 -12.78
CA VAL A 17 -16.70 4.53 -12.64
C VAL A 17 -15.44 4.31 -13.47
N PRO A 18 -15.29 4.98 -14.62
CA PRO A 18 -14.10 4.84 -15.46
C PRO A 18 -12.88 5.44 -14.80
N PHE A 19 -11.68 4.93 -15.11
CA PHE A 19 -10.41 5.48 -14.63
C PHE A 19 -10.04 6.81 -15.32
N GLY A 20 -10.71 7.17 -16.39
CA GLY A 20 -10.44 8.32 -17.23
C GLY A 20 -10.04 7.91 -18.65
N ALA A 21 -9.72 8.90 -19.46
CA ALA A 21 -9.28 8.74 -20.85
C ALA A 21 -8.41 9.93 -21.26
N ASP A 22 -7.60 9.73 -22.30
CA ASP A 22 -6.87 10.77 -23.03
C ASP A 22 -6.99 10.55 -24.54
N ALA A 23 -6.20 11.25 -25.34
CA ALA A 23 -6.21 11.13 -26.80
C ALA A 23 -5.89 9.72 -27.33
N SER A 24 -5.24 8.87 -26.52
CA SER A 24 -4.92 7.47 -26.85
C SER A 24 -6.03 6.49 -26.46
N GLY A 25 -7.08 6.96 -25.79
CA GLY A 25 -8.26 6.17 -25.40
C GLY A 25 -8.42 6.03 -23.88
N PRO A 26 -9.29 5.09 -23.43
CA PRO A 26 -9.56 4.91 -22.01
C PRO A 26 -8.33 4.36 -21.27
N TRP A 27 -8.06 4.92 -20.09
CA TRP A 27 -7.01 4.43 -19.21
C TRP A 27 -7.35 3.04 -18.70
N ARG A 28 -6.33 2.19 -18.61
CA ARG A 28 -6.46 0.79 -18.20
C ARG A 28 -5.67 0.52 -16.95
N GLY A 29 -6.33 -0.03 -15.95
CA GLY A 29 -5.69 -0.56 -14.75
C GLY A 29 -5.06 -1.93 -14.97
N PHE A 30 -4.52 -2.49 -13.90
CA PHE A 30 -4.01 -3.85 -13.85
C PHE A 30 -4.65 -4.60 -12.67
N GLN A 31 -5.22 -5.76 -12.95
CA GLN A 31 -5.65 -6.72 -11.94
C GLN A 31 -4.79 -7.97 -12.12
N LEU A 32 -3.91 -8.21 -11.16
CA LEU A 32 -2.97 -9.34 -11.18
C LEU A 32 -2.66 -9.78 -9.74
N PRO A 33 -2.26 -11.05 -9.54
CA PRO A 33 -1.82 -11.52 -8.24
C PRO A 33 -0.61 -10.70 -7.76
N ARG A 34 -0.67 -10.17 -6.55
CA ARG A 34 0.40 -9.34 -5.99
C ARG A 34 1.76 -10.03 -6.01
N ARG A 35 1.78 -11.35 -5.75
CA ARG A 35 3.00 -12.15 -5.81
C ARG A 35 3.68 -12.08 -7.19
N ALA A 36 2.91 -12.09 -8.27
CA ALA A 36 3.46 -12.02 -9.63
C ALA A 36 4.12 -10.67 -9.91
N LEU A 37 3.47 -9.57 -9.47
CA LEU A 37 4.05 -8.22 -9.58
C LEU A 37 5.34 -8.10 -8.77
N ASP A 38 5.31 -8.53 -7.50
CA ASP A 38 6.45 -8.41 -6.60
C ASP A 38 7.65 -9.24 -7.11
N SER A 39 7.40 -10.45 -7.67
CA SER A 39 8.46 -11.27 -8.28
C SER A 39 9.06 -10.61 -9.52
N LEU A 40 8.21 -10.10 -10.43
CA LEU A 40 8.66 -9.39 -11.63
C LEU A 40 9.56 -8.20 -11.31
N LEU A 41 9.13 -7.36 -10.35
CA LEU A 41 9.91 -6.18 -9.94
C LEU A 41 11.25 -6.57 -9.32
N LEU A 42 11.27 -7.65 -8.53
CA LEU A 42 12.50 -8.15 -7.91
C LEU A 42 13.47 -8.72 -8.93
N GLU A 43 12.98 -9.52 -9.87
CA GLU A 43 13.76 -10.08 -10.98
C GLU A 43 14.35 -8.94 -11.82
N THR A 44 13.53 -7.96 -12.19
CA THR A 44 13.98 -6.77 -12.92
C THR A 44 15.08 -6.01 -12.15
N ALA A 45 14.94 -5.84 -10.84
CA ALA A 45 15.97 -5.19 -10.03
C ALA A 45 17.28 -5.99 -10.04
N SER A 46 17.21 -7.31 -9.93
CA SER A 46 18.37 -8.22 -10.00
C SER A 46 19.06 -8.14 -11.36
N ASP A 47 18.30 -8.16 -12.47
CA ASP A 47 18.80 -8.05 -13.84
C ASP A 47 19.51 -6.72 -14.10
N LEU A 48 19.10 -5.67 -13.41
CA LEU A 48 19.73 -4.35 -13.42
C LEU A 48 20.96 -4.25 -12.51
N GLY A 49 21.38 -5.35 -11.88
CA GLY A 49 22.60 -5.42 -11.07
C GLY A 49 22.42 -5.08 -9.59
N VAL A 50 21.18 -5.03 -9.09
CA VAL A 50 20.94 -4.88 -7.65
C VAL A 50 21.31 -6.15 -6.91
N ASP A 51 22.16 -6.06 -5.88
CA ASP A 51 22.52 -7.19 -5.01
C ASP A 51 21.33 -7.54 -4.09
N VAL A 52 20.57 -8.56 -4.46
CA VAL A 52 19.39 -9.04 -3.73
C VAL A 52 19.77 -10.16 -2.77
N ARG A 53 19.74 -9.87 -1.45
CA ARG A 53 20.11 -10.82 -0.40
C ARG A 53 18.89 -11.44 0.29
N ARG A 54 18.73 -12.74 0.15
CA ARG A 54 17.62 -13.52 0.75
C ARG A 54 18.10 -14.90 1.24
N PRO A 55 17.74 -15.30 2.48
CA PRO A 55 17.15 -14.49 3.54
C PRO A 55 18.18 -13.53 4.13
N CYS A 56 17.77 -12.30 4.47
CA CYS A 56 18.61 -11.34 5.16
C CYS A 56 17.71 -10.37 5.95
N TYR A 57 17.90 -10.30 7.27
CA TYR A 57 17.03 -9.53 8.16
C TYR A 57 17.77 -8.37 8.78
N ALA A 58 17.28 -7.14 8.52
CA ALA A 58 17.77 -5.94 9.21
C ALA A 58 17.41 -6.00 10.69
N ARG A 59 18.42 -5.89 11.57
CA ARG A 59 18.29 -5.99 13.04
C ARG A 59 18.40 -4.64 13.72
N ARG A 60 19.41 -3.87 13.37
CA ARG A 60 19.69 -2.56 13.98
C ARG A 60 20.24 -1.59 12.96
N VAL A 61 19.85 -0.32 13.09
CA VAL A 61 20.46 0.77 12.32
C VAL A 61 21.84 1.12 12.87
N ILE A 62 22.77 1.46 11.99
CA ILE A 62 24.08 1.99 12.36
C ILE A 62 24.03 3.50 12.24
N LEU A 63 24.34 4.20 13.32
CA LEU A 63 24.37 5.66 13.38
C LEU A 63 25.81 6.15 13.63
N HIS A 64 26.22 7.16 12.87
CA HIS A 64 27.43 7.93 13.14
C HIS A 64 27.09 9.42 13.11
N ASN A 65 27.37 10.13 14.20
CA ASN A 65 27.00 11.56 14.34
C ASN A 65 25.54 11.87 13.97
N ARG A 66 24.59 11.06 14.47
CA ARG A 66 23.14 11.14 14.14
C ARG A 66 22.80 10.92 12.67
N ARG A 67 23.73 10.48 11.85
CA ARG A 67 23.49 10.09 10.47
C ARG A 67 23.34 8.57 10.37
N VAL A 68 22.37 8.10 9.59
CA VAL A 68 22.27 6.69 9.22
C VAL A 68 23.41 6.37 8.25
N THR A 69 24.22 5.39 8.59
CA THR A 69 25.41 4.97 7.82
C THR A 69 25.42 3.48 7.50
N GLY A 70 24.36 2.76 7.87
CA GLY A 70 24.26 1.35 7.59
C GLY A 70 23.27 0.61 8.47
N ILE A 71 23.31 -0.71 8.38
CA ILE A 71 22.52 -1.63 9.18
C ILE A 71 23.34 -2.83 9.65
N HIS A 72 23.03 -3.34 10.83
CA HIS A 72 23.38 -4.69 11.22
C HIS A 72 22.29 -5.65 10.73
N THR A 73 22.68 -6.69 10.07
CA THR A 73 21.79 -7.80 9.69
C THR A 73 21.98 -8.97 10.67
N ASP A 74 21.24 -10.05 10.47
CA ASP A 74 21.44 -11.32 11.15
C ASP A 74 22.74 -12.04 10.76
N GLN A 75 23.41 -11.58 9.68
CA GLN A 75 24.61 -12.22 9.14
C GLN A 75 25.86 -11.33 9.30
N HIS A 76 25.75 -10.03 8.97
CA HIS A 76 26.88 -9.10 8.97
C HIS A 76 26.39 -7.63 8.98
N SER A 77 27.34 -6.71 9.06
CA SER A 77 27.08 -5.28 8.94
C SER A 77 27.19 -4.82 7.48
N LEU A 78 26.23 -4.00 7.05
CA LEU A 78 26.22 -3.36 5.74
C LEU A 78 26.30 -1.85 5.94
N TYR A 79 27.28 -1.22 5.30
CA TYR A 79 27.45 0.23 5.33
C TYR A 79 26.94 0.86 4.03
N CYS A 80 26.42 2.06 4.13
CA CYS A 80 25.86 2.79 3.00
C CYS A 80 25.92 4.30 3.20
N ASP A 81 25.91 5.04 2.11
CA ASP A 81 25.75 6.50 2.13
C ASP A 81 24.31 6.89 2.48
N HIS A 82 23.34 6.10 2.00
CA HIS A 82 21.92 6.30 2.23
C HIS A 82 21.19 4.98 2.39
N LEU A 83 20.20 4.96 3.26
CA LEU A 83 19.27 3.85 3.51
C LEU A 83 17.88 4.26 3.04
N ILE A 84 17.20 3.40 2.28
CA ILE A 84 15.77 3.56 1.97
C ILE A 84 15.01 2.46 2.71
N ASP A 85 14.13 2.85 3.64
CA ASP A 85 13.21 1.91 4.30
C ASP A 85 11.93 1.76 3.46
N ALA A 86 11.76 0.60 2.84
CA ALA A 86 10.57 0.18 2.13
C ALA A 86 9.94 -1.08 2.79
N SER A 87 10.03 -1.20 4.11
CA SER A 87 9.60 -2.37 4.88
C SER A 87 8.08 -2.51 5.02
N GLY A 88 7.31 -1.66 4.34
CA GLY A 88 5.85 -1.67 4.35
C GLY A 88 5.30 -1.32 5.74
N ALA A 89 4.15 -1.89 6.10
CA ALA A 89 3.48 -1.61 7.38
C ALA A 89 4.33 -1.92 8.62
N HIS A 90 5.42 -2.70 8.47
CA HIS A 90 6.38 -2.91 9.54
C HIS A 90 7.10 -1.64 9.97
N ALA A 91 7.30 -0.69 9.05
CA ALA A 91 7.94 0.59 9.30
C ALA A 91 9.19 0.44 10.20
N TRP A 92 10.15 -0.36 9.71
CA TRP A 92 11.28 -0.82 10.52
C TRP A 92 12.15 0.34 11.01
N LEU A 93 12.55 1.24 10.12
CA LEU A 93 13.43 2.36 10.45
C LEU A 93 12.75 3.37 11.39
N LYS A 94 11.44 3.57 11.25
CA LYS A 94 10.64 4.38 12.18
C LYS A 94 10.85 3.92 13.63
N ARG A 95 10.79 2.61 13.88
CA ARG A 95 11.01 2.04 15.22
C ARG A 95 12.46 2.15 15.67
N GLN A 96 13.42 1.99 14.75
CA GLN A 96 14.86 2.11 15.07
C GLN A 96 15.25 3.54 15.46
N LEU A 97 14.63 4.54 14.84
CA LEU A 97 14.93 5.96 15.08
C LEU A 97 13.92 6.64 16.02
N ASN A 98 12.93 5.89 16.53
CA ASN A 98 11.85 6.41 17.38
C ASN A 98 11.15 7.63 16.77
N LEU A 99 10.77 7.53 15.49
CA LEU A 99 10.11 8.62 14.76
C LEU A 99 8.64 8.74 15.16
N THR A 100 8.12 9.96 15.05
CA THR A 100 6.71 10.27 15.34
C THR A 100 5.78 9.65 14.30
N VAL A 101 4.58 9.28 14.69
CA VAL A 101 3.50 8.82 13.81
C VAL A 101 2.25 9.63 14.06
N HIS A 102 1.74 10.25 13.02
CA HIS A 102 0.47 10.94 13.04
C HIS A 102 -0.62 10.02 12.50
N THR A 103 -1.61 9.71 13.33
CA THR A 103 -2.74 8.83 12.98
C THR A 103 -3.97 9.70 12.68
N LEU A 104 -4.64 9.44 11.55
CA LEU A 104 -5.73 10.27 11.01
C LEU A 104 -7.06 9.53 10.88
N SER A 105 -7.14 8.26 11.29
CA SER A 105 -8.37 7.47 11.37
C SER A 105 -8.44 6.69 12.67
N ALA A 106 -9.59 6.10 12.99
CA ALA A 106 -9.64 5.01 13.95
C ALA A 106 -8.80 3.82 13.47
N PRO A 107 -8.47 2.85 14.34
CA PRO A 107 -7.81 1.62 13.92
C PRO A 107 -8.62 0.89 12.86
N LEU A 108 -7.99 0.62 11.71
CA LEU A 108 -8.62 -0.06 10.57
C LEU A 108 -7.86 -1.33 10.21
N THR A 109 -8.61 -2.41 9.98
CA THR A 109 -8.06 -3.67 9.49
C THR A 109 -8.74 -4.04 8.17
N ALA A 110 -7.94 -4.28 7.14
CA ALA A 110 -8.39 -4.88 5.90
C ALA A 110 -8.11 -6.39 5.93
N PHE A 111 -9.13 -7.19 5.65
CA PHE A 111 -9.00 -8.62 5.41
C PHE A 111 -8.99 -8.89 3.91
N TYR A 112 -8.18 -9.83 3.46
CA TYR A 112 -8.11 -10.17 2.05
C TYR A 112 -7.83 -11.65 1.83
N GLY A 113 -8.23 -12.12 0.66
CA GLY A 113 -8.05 -13.50 0.24
C GLY A 113 -8.26 -13.68 -1.25
N TYR A 114 -8.13 -14.92 -1.66
CA TYR A 114 -8.38 -15.33 -3.03
C TYR A 114 -9.42 -16.43 -3.04
N LEU A 115 -10.13 -16.53 -4.15
CA LEU A 115 -11.04 -17.64 -4.41
C LEU A 115 -10.86 -18.14 -5.84
N HIS A 116 -11.29 -19.38 -6.07
CA HIS A 116 -11.33 -20.00 -7.36
C HIS A 116 -12.77 -20.39 -7.72
N THR A 117 -13.11 -20.24 -8.99
CA THR A 117 -14.40 -20.67 -9.53
C THR A 117 -14.16 -21.56 -10.74
N ASP A 118 -14.96 -22.61 -10.87
CA ASP A 118 -15.09 -23.38 -12.07
C ASP A 118 -16.30 -22.93 -12.91
N GLU A 119 -16.54 -23.59 -14.03
CA GLU A 119 -17.65 -23.27 -14.93
C GLU A 119 -19.04 -23.48 -14.28
N HIS A 120 -19.14 -24.30 -13.22
CA HIS A 120 -20.38 -24.70 -12.56
C HIS A 120 -20.70 -23.83 -11.32
N SER A 121 -19.70 -23.28 -10.69
CA SER A 121 -19.83 -22.52 -9.43
C SER A 121 -20.38 -21.11 -9.60
N GLY A 122 -20.59 -20.66 -10.85
CA GLY A 122 -20.94 -19.26 -11.14
C GLY A 122 -19.76 -18.32 -10.99
N ARG A 123 -19.99 -17.02 -11.19
CA ARG A 123 -18.94 -15.99 -11.10
C ARG A 123 -19.30 -14.98 -10.01
N PRO A 124 -18.34 -14.63 -9.11
CA PRO A 124 -18.53 -13.53 -8.20
C PRO A 124 -18.77 -12.23 -8.96
N THR A 125 -19.63 -11.39 -8.43
CA THR A 125 -19.83 -10.06 -8.98
C THR A 125 -18.64 -9.17 -8.62
N GLU A 126 -17.95 -8.64 -9.65
CA GLU A 126 -16.83 -7.73 -9.49
C GLU A 126 -17.28 -6.33 -9.08
N GLY A 127 -16.46 -5.64 -8.32
CA GLY A 127 -16.68 -4.25 -7.94
C GLY A 127 -16.44 -3.97 -6.48
N ILE A 128 -16.79 -2.74 -6.06
CA ILE A 128 -16.75 -2.27 -4.69
C ILE A 128 -18.19 -2.20 -4.19
N PHE A 129 -18.46 -2.84 -3.06
CA PHE A 129 -19.79 -2.97 -2.47
C PHE A 129 -19.77 -2.45 -1.04
N ALA A 130 -20.71 -1.54 -0.73
CA ALA A 130 -20.94 -1.05 0.62
C ALA A 130 -21.86 -2.01 1.40
N ASP A 131 -21.63 -2.10 2.70
CA ASP A 131 -22.57 -2.65 3.66
C ASP A 131 -22.54 -1.87 4.99
N LYS A 132 -23.39 -2.28 5.96
CA LYS A 132 -23.51 -1.58 7.26
C LYS A 132 -22.22 -1.52 8.08
N SER A 133 -21.24 -2.38 7.80
CA SER A 133 -20.02 -2.49 8.59
C SER A 133 -18.77 -1.95 7.88
N GLY A 134 -18.91 -1.56 6.61
CA GLY A 134 -17.82 -1.07 5.78
C GLY A 134 -18.02 -1.39 4.31
N TRP A 135 -17.01 -1.89 3.64
CA TRP A 135 -17.08 -2.23 2.23
C TRP A 135 -16.25 -3.48 1.91
N TYR A 136 -16.55 -4.11 0.79
CA TYR A 136 -15.70 -5.13 0.21
C TYR A 136 -15.52 -4.91 -1.30
N TRP A 137 -14.39 -5.36 -1.80
CA TRP A 137 -14.03 -5.32 -3.22
C TRP A 137 -13.76 -6.72 -3.74
N VAL A 138 -14.16 -6.97 -4.98
CA VAL A 138 -13.92 -8.22 -5.70
C VAL A 138 -13.36 -7.90 -7.08
N ALA A 139 -12.30 -8.59 -7.48
CA ALA A 139 -11.65 -8.43 -8.77
C ALA A 139 -11.37 -9.77 -9.45
N ASP A 140 -11.66 -9.84 -10.73
CA ASP A 140 -11.26 -10.95 -11.59
C ASP A 140 -9.77 -10.85 -11.94
N LEU A 141 -9.02 -11.91 -11.63
CA LEU A 141 -7.60 -12.06 -11.97
C LEU A 141 -7.40 -12.88 -13.26
N GLY A 142 -8.47 -13.38 -13.84
CA GLY A 142 -8.48 -14.30 -14.96
C GLY A 142 -8.37 -15.78 -14.56
N GLN A 143 -8.78 -16.65 -15.48
CA GLN A 143 -8.71 -18.11 -15.30
C GLN A 143 -9.49 -18.63 -14.08
N GLY A 144 -10.68 -18.08 -13.81
CA GLY A 144 -11.51 -18.45 -12.65
C GLY A 144 -10.94 -18.01 -11.29
N ARG A 145 -9.90 -17.18 -11.27
CA ARG A 145 -9.28 -16.69 -10.03
C ARG A 145 -9.77 -15.29 -9.71
N TYR A 146 -10.14 -15.07 -8.47
CA TYR A 146 -10.58 -13.77 -7.97
C TYR A 146 -9.81 -13.39 -6.71
N ALA A 147 -9.57 -12.08 -6.57
CA ALA A 147 -9.12 -11.48 -5.31
C ALA A 147 -10.28 -10.76 -4.65
N TRP A 148 -10.31 -10.77 -3.33
CA TRP A 148 -11.24 -9.97 -2.58
C TRP A 148 -10.54 -9.28 -1.41
N THR A 149 -11.05 -8.10 -1.06
CA THR A 149 -10.62 -7.32 0.11
C THR A 149 -11.86 -6.85 0.86
N ARG A 150 -11.85 -6.94 2.18
CA ARG A 150 -12.88 -6.43 3.07
C ARG A 150 -12.30 -5.46 4.08
N LEU A 151 -12.87 -4.26 4.15
CA LEU A 151 -12.57 -3.29 5.21
C LEU A 151 -13.77 -3.18 6.15
N TYR A 152 -13.49 -3.17 7.46
CA TYR A 152 -14.46 -2.85 8.48
C TYR A 152 -14.17 -1.46 9.05
N PHE A 153 -15.21 -0.62 9.15
CA PHE A 153 -15.12 0.69 9.81
C PHE A 153 -15.10 0.58 11.33
N VAL A 154 -15.66 -0.50 11.85
CA VAL A 154 -15.57 -0.92 13.25
C VAL A 154 -15.15 -2.37 13.26
N HIS A 155 -14.15 -2.72 14.04
CA HIS A 155 -13.61 -4.08 14.05
C HIS A 155 -14.70 -5.09 14.45
N PRO A 156 -14.94 -6.16 13.69
CA PRO A 156 -15.94 -7.14 14.02
C PRO A 156 -15.54 -7.91 15.29
N ASN A 157 -16.50 -8.13 16.17
CA ASN A 157 -16.29 -8.94 17.38
C ASN A 157 -16.14 -10.43 17.06
N ASP A 158 -16.67 -10.88 15.93
CA ASP A 158 -16.62 -12.27 15.46
C ASP A 158 -15.65 -12.41 14.30
N LYS A 159 -14.56 -13.14 14.55
CA LYS A 159 -13.52 -13.44 13.56
C LYS A 159 -14.00 -14.39 12.44
N THR A 160 -15.10 -15.08 12.62
CA THR A 160 -15.63 -16.03 11.62
C THR A 160 -16.31 -15.33 10.44
N SER A 161 -16.59 -14.04 10.56
CA SER A 161 -17.37 -13.26 9.58
C SER A 161 -16.56 -12.37 8.63
N VAL A 162 -15.24 -12.58 8.52
CA VAL A 162 -14.37 -11.70 7.70
C VAL A 162 -14.56 -11.88 6.20
N VAL A 163 -15.01 -13.05 5.74
CA VAL A 163 -15.33 -13.28 4.33
C VAL A 163 -16.67 -12.60 4.00
N PRO A 164 -16.76 -11.77 2.95
CA PRO A 164 -18.01 -11.17 2.52
C PRO A 164 -19.10 -12.23 2.29
N LEU A 165 -20.31 -11.94 2.76
CA LEU A 165 -21.43 -12.92 2.68
C LEU A 165 -21.65 -13.47 1.27
N PRO A 166 -21.65 -12.65 0.18
CA PRO A 166 -21.82 -13.16 -1.18
C PRO A 166 -20.69 -14.10 -1.67
N LEU A 167 -19.56 -14.14 -0.96
CA LEU A 167 -18.41 -14.96 -1.33
C LEU A 167 -18.27 -16.26 -0.52
N LYS A 168 -19.11 -16.46 0.47
CA LYS A 168 -19.03 -17.64 1.37
C LYS A 168 -19.27 -18.98 0.67
N GLY A 169 -20.00 -18.98 -0.46
CA GLY A 169 -20.31 -20.18 -1.25
C GLY A 169 -19.21 -20.61 -2.23
N PHE A 170 -18.17 -19.79 -2.40
CA PHE A 170 -17.09 -20.09 -3.32
C PHE A 170 -15.91 -20.79 -2.64
N GLU A 171 -15.12 -21.55 -3.40
CA GLU A 171 -13.91 -22.18 -2.91
C GLU A 171 -12.81 -21.15 -2.66
N HIS A 172 -12.33 -21.05 -1.42
CA HIS A 172 -11.29 -20.11 -1.01
C HIS A 172 -9.91 -20.74 -1.18
N SER A 173 -9.02 -20.02 -1.88
CA SER A 173 -7.63 -20.43 -2.10
C SER A 173 -6.73 -19.82 -1.03
N GLY A 174 -6.14 -20.67 -0.20
CA GLY A 174 -5.21 -20.28 0.85
C GLY A 174 -5.88 -19.67 2.09
N ARG A 175 -5.07 -19.02 2.93
CA ARG A 175 -5.55 -18.43 4.19
C ARG A 175 -6.01 -17.00 3.98
N VAL A 176 -7.10 -16.61 4.60
CA VAL A 176 -7.48 -15.21 4.77
C VAL A 176 -6.43 -14.52 5.64
N ARG A 177 -6.01 -13.32 5.23
CA ARG A 177 -5.02 -12.51 5.92
C ARG A 177 -5.62 -11.17 6.30
N GLY A 178 -5.13 -10.60 7.40
CA GLY A 178 -5.46 -9.24 7.83
C GLY A 178 -4.23 -8.34 7.74
N ALA A 179 -4.45 -7.07 7.43
CA ALA A 179 -3.44 -6.04 7.45
C ALA A 179 -3.96 -4.80 8.20
N ASP A 180 -3.13 -4.21 9.04
CA ASP A 180 -3.41 -2.91 9.63
C ASP A 180 -3.25 -1.82 8.57
N VAL A 181 -4.37 -1.17 8.25
CA VAL A 181 -4.48 -0.12 7.24
C VAL A 181 -4.95 1.20 7.85
N THR A 182 -4.73 1.39 9.15
CA THR A 182 -4.97 2.65 9.86
C THR A 182 -4.26 3.79 9.15
N TRP A 183 -4.98 4.88 8.88
CA TRP A 183 -4.41 6.04 8.17
C TRP A 183 -3.37 6.69 9.04
N ARG A 184 -2.15 6.70 8.57
CA ARG A 184 -1.02 7.24 9.32
C ARG A 184 0.12 7.69 8.43
N ILE A 185 0.87 8.65 8.90
CA ILE A 185 2.11 9.11 8.28
C ILE A 185 3.21 9.19 9.34
N CYS A 186 4.43 8.81 8.95
CA CYS A 186 5.63 8.88 9.77
C CYS A 186 6.31 10.25 9.61
N GLU A 187 6.97 10.76 10.64
CA GLU A 187 7.70 12.03 10.58
C GLU A 187 8.96 11.98 11.44
N PRO A 188 10.12 12.44 10.88
CA PRO A 188 10.35 12.88 9.50
C PRO A 188 10.52 11.71 8.51
N LEU A 189 10.02 11.90 7.27
CA LEU A 189 10.07 10.90 6.18
C LEU A 189 11.45 10.72 5.54
N ALA A 190 12.34 11.67 5.77
CA ALA A 190 13.73 11.64 5.31
C ALA A 190 14.60 12.45 6.26
N GLY A 191 15.86 12.10 6.35
CA GLY A 191 16.83 12.77 7.20
C GLY A 191 18.27 12.45 6.82
N ALA A 192 19.19 12.67 7.76
CA ALA A 192 20.60 12.43 7.52
C ALA A 192 20.87 10.96 7.20
N GLY A 193 21.10 10.65 5.92
CA GLY A 193 21.44 9.32 5.42
C GLY A 193 20.25 8.37 5.25
N TYR A 194 18.98 8.84 5.23
CA TYR A 194 17.85 7.95 5.02
C TYR A 194 16.64 8.60 4.35
N PHE A 195 15.83 7.73 3.73
CA PHE A 195 14.47 7.99 3.24
C PHE A 195 13.55 6.84 3.65
N ILE A 196 12.25 7.13 3.81
CA ILE A 196 11.23 6.12 4.10
C ILE A 196 10.19 6.17 2.98
N ALA A 197 9.90 5.03 2.35
CA ALA A 197 9.05 4.93 1.16
C ALA A 197 7.87 3.95 1.34
N GLY A 198 6.85 4.10 0.52
CA GLY A 198 5.67 3.25 0.52
C GLY A 198 4.91 3.27 1.84
N ASP A 199 4.32 2.14 2.23
CA ASP A 199 3.53 2.02 3.47
C ASP A 199 4.37 2.20 4.75
N ALA A 200 5.71 2.11 4.66
CA ALA A 200 6.59 2.47 5.77
C ALA A 200 6.57 3.98 6.05
N ALA A 201 6.37 4.80 5.02
CA ALA A 201 6.25 6.25 5.09
C ALA A 201 4.84 6.69 5.49
N ALA A 202 3.85 6.23 4.73
CA ALA A 202 2.45 6.62 4.92
C ALA A 202 1.51 5.50 4.46
N THR A 203 0.52 5.20 5.29
CA THR A 203 -0.48 4.15 5.04
C THR A 203 -1.86 4.77 4.90
N LEU A 204 -2.59 4.37 3.87
CA LEU A 204 -4.04 4.54 3.73
C LEU A 204 -4.68 3.18 3.48
N ASP A 205 -5.97 3.09 3.72
CA ASP A 205 -6.69 1.85 3.43
C ASP A 205 -6.86 1.61 1.92
N PRO A 206 -7.18 0.37 1.50
CA PRO A 206 -7.25 -0.01 0.10
C PRO A 206 -8.33 0.70 -0.72
N GLY A 207 -9.29 1.41 -0.10
CA GLY A 207 -10.28 2.23 -0.79
C GLY A 207 -9.66 3.34 -1.63
N SER A 208 -8.43 3.77 -1.30
CA SER A 208 -7.67 4.73 -2.11
C SER A 208 -7.25 4.18 -3.48
N SER A 209 -7.14 2.87 -3.63
CA SER A 209 -6.64 2.16 -4.83
C SER A 209 -5.23 2.55 -5.29
N HIS A 210 -4.50 3.39 -4.56
CA HIS A 210 -3.21 3.97 -4.96
C HIS A 210 -1.98 3.40 -4.22
N GLY A 211 -2.13 2.43 -3.31
CA GLY A 211 -1.04 1.96 -2.45
C GLY A 211 0.21 1.50 -3.22
N VAL A 212 0.03 0.69 -4.27
CA VAL A 212 1.15 0.22 -5.12
C VAL A 212 1.79 1.37 -5.88
N LEU A 213 0.98 2.25 -6.50
CA LEU A 213 1.48 3.41 -7.24
C LEU A 213 2.31 4.32 -6.32
N LYS A 214 1.83 4.62 -5.13
CA LYS A 214 2.55 5.43 -4.15
C LYS A 214 3.85 4.80 -3.69
N ALA A 215 3.87 3.49 -3.48
CA ALA A 215 5.08 2.78 -3.12
C ALA A 215 6.15 2.91 -4.23
N LEU A 216 5.76 2.74 -5.49
CA LEU A 216 6.64 2.91 -6.65
C LEU A 216 7.12 4.36 -6.77
N MET A 217 6.20 5.33 -6.74
CA MET A 217 6.55 6.75 -6.90
C MET A 217 7.45 7.25 -5.77
N SER A 218 7.14 6.89 -4.51
CA SER A 218 7.98 7.28 -3.37
C SER A 218 9.36 6.60 -3.41
N GLY A 219 9.45 5.36 -3.89
CA GLY A 219 10.72 4.68 -4.13
C GLY A 219 11.57 5.39 -5.18
N ILE A 220 10.98 5.77 -6.33
CA ILE A 220 11.63 6.53 -7.39
C ILE A 220 12.12 7.89 -6.87
N MET A 221 11.26 8.62 -6.16
CA MET A 221 11.62 9.94 -5.60
C MET A 221 12.70 9.83 -4.53
N ALA A 222 12.69 8.80 -3.69
CA ALA A 222 13.75 8.54 -2.72
C ALA A 222 15.09 8.23 -3.42
N ALA A 223 15.08 7.37 -4.45
CA ALA A 223 16.28 7.06 -5.22
C ALA A 223 16.84 8.31 -5.93
N HIS A 224 15.96 9.13 -6.51
CA HIS A 224 16.36 10.43 -7.09
C HIS A 224 16.99 11.34 -6.05
N GLY A 225 16.39 11.40 -4.85
CA GLY A 225 16.94 12.13 -3.70
C GLY A 225 18.32 11.63 -3.27
N VAL A 226 18.55 10.33 -3.28
CA VAL A 226 19.88 9.74 -3.02
C VAL A 226 20.90 10.19 -4.05
N VAL A 227 20.57 10.10 -5.34
CA VAL A 227 21.48 10.48 -6.44
C VAL A 227 21.87 11.96 -6.34
N GLN A 228 20.90 12.85 -6.18
CA GLN A 228 21.16 14.30 -6.07
C GLN A 228 21.90 14.66 -4.78
N GLY A 229 21.49 14.05 -3.64
CA GLY A 229 22.07 14.34 -2.33
C GLY A 229 23.55 13.98 -2.18
N ARG A 230 24.10 13.13 -3.07
CA ARG A 230 25.53 12.78 -3.08
C ARG A 230 26.43 13.96 -3.45
N ALA A 231 25.90 14.98 -4.10
CA ALA A 231 26.70 16.13 -4.56
C ALA A 231 27.24 17.00 -3.41
N SER A 232 26.43 17.23 -2.37
CA SER A 232 26.87 17.93 -1.15
C SER A 232 25.86 17.77 0.01
N PRO A 233 26.26 17.99 1.28
CA PRO A 233 25.36 17.96 2.44
C PRO A 233 24.24 19.01 2.36
N ILE A 234 24.50 20.16 1.73
CA ILE A 234 23.49 21.23 1.55
C ILE A 234 22.41 20.73 0.59
N ILE A 235 22.80 20.18 -0.55
CA ILE A 235 21.88 19.61 -1.54
C ILE A 235 21.10 18.46 -0.90
N GLN A 236 21.75 17.59 -0.14
CA GLN A 236 21.06 16.50 0.57
C GLN A 236 19.96 17.01 1.50
N THR A 237 20.22 18.08 2.25
CA THR A 237 19.22 18.68 3.15
C THR A 237 18.04 19.21 2.37
N ALA A 238 18.25 19.94 1.29
CA ALA A 238 17.21 20.49 0.43
C ALA A 238 16.35 19.38 -0.21
N VAL A 239 16.98 18.36 -0.76
CA VAL A 239 16.30 17.22 -1.40
C VAL A 239 15.50 16.40 -0.38
N SER A 240 16.05 16.19 0.82
CA SER A 240 15.30 15.52 1.90
C SER A 240 14.08 16.32 2.32
N GLN A 241 14.16 17.65 2.35
CA GLN A 241 13.03 18.52 2.65
C GLN A 241 11.97 18.47 1.53
N GLN A 242 12.39 18.54 0.28
CA GLN A 242 11.50 18.42 -0.88
C GLN A 242 10.76 17.07 -0.91
N TYR A 243 11.49 15.98 -0.66
CA TYR A 243 10.89 14.65 -0.55
C TYR A 243 9.82 14.58 0.55
N ARG A 244 10.14 15.08 1.75
CA ARG A 244 9.18 15.12 2.87
C ARG A 244 7.92 15.87 2.49
N GLN A 245 8.07 17.08 1.94
CA GLN A 245 6.94 17.91 1.52
C GLN A 245 6.08 17.20 0.47
N TRP A 246 6.70 16.61 -0.55
CA TRP A 246 5.99 15.90 -1.60
C TRP A 246 5.16 14.71 -1.07
N VAL A 247 5.73 13.89 -0.18
CA VAL A 247 4.98 12.76 0.43
C VAL A 247 3.86 13.26 1.33
N GLN A 248 4.11 14.30 2.13
CA GLN A 248 3.11 14.88 3.03
C GLN A 248 1.93 15.48 2.25
N ASP A 249 2.21 16.28 1.23
CA ASP A 249 1.17 16.90 0.40
C ASP A 249 0.30 15.86 -0.31
N GLY A 250 0.95 14.83 -0.89
CA GLY A 250 0.27 13.71 -1.51
C GLY A 250 -0.60 12.93 -0.51
N PHE A 251 -0.08 12.64 0.67
CA PHE A 251 -0.84 11.94 1.72
C PHE A 251 -2.05 12.75 2.19
N HIS A 252 -1.87 14.04 2.48
CA HIS A 252 -2.98 14.89 2.92
C HIS A 252 -4.03 15.13 1.84
N HIS A 253 -3.60 15.22 0.57
CA HIS A 253 -4.53 15.26 -0.56
C HIS A 253 -5.43 14.00 -0.55
N ASP A 254 -4.82 12.84 -0.46
CA ASP A 254 -5.56 11.57 -0.49
C ASP A 254 -6.45 11.37 0.74
N VAL A 255 -6.01 11.80 1.92
CA VAL A 255 -6.86 11.79 3.12
C VAL A 255 -8.13 12.63 2.90
N ARG A 256 -8.03 13.79 2.25
CA ARG A 256 -9.21 14.60 1.91
C ARG A 256 -10.14 13.85 0.95
N MET A 257 -9.59 13.28 -0.13
CA MET A 257 -10.37 12.51 -1.11
C MET A 257 -11.03 11.29 -0.46
N MET A 258 -10.32 10.56 0.39
CA MET A 258 -10.87 9.41 1.10
C MET A 258 -11.98 9.80 2.08
N ARG A 259 -11.85 10.95 2.75
CA ARG A 259 -12.93 11.47 3.62
C ARG A 259 -14.19 11.80 2.81
N GLU A 260 -14.05 12.42 1.66
CA GLU A 260 -15.18 12.69 0.75
C GLU A 260 -15.81 11.39 0.25
N PHE A 261 -14.98 10.44 -0.16
CA PHE A 261 -15.42 9.13 -0.59
C PHE A 261 -16.22 8.40 0.51
N TYR A 262 -15.77 8.43 1.76
CA TYR A 262 -16.47 7.80 2.86
C TYR A 262 -17.70 8.58 3.35
N ARG A 263 -17.76 9.90 3.16
CA ARG A 263 -19.01 10.65 3.40
C ARG A 263 -20.13 10.27 2.45
N ALA A 264 -19.80 9.87 1.24
CA ALA A 264 -20.75 9.35 0.26
C ALA A 264 -21.17 7.89 0.51
N HIS A 265 -20.56 7.19 1.47
CA HIS A 265 -20.93 5.83 1.86
C HIS A 265 -22.31 5.83 2.53
N PRO A 266 -23.23 4.87 2.20
CA PRO A 266 -24.56 4.82 2.82
C PRO A 266 -24.54 4.63 4.35
N PHE A 267 -23.43 4.14 4.88
CA PHE A 267 -23.17 3.96 6.31
C PHE A 267 -21.77 4.52 6.62
N PRO A 268 -21.60 5.85 6.72
CA PRO A 268 -20.28 6.44 6.90
C PRO A 268 -19.61 5.95 8.20
N PRO A 269 -18.28 5.86 8.22
CA PRO A 269 -17.59 5.46 9.44
C PRO A 269 -17.81 6.50 10.55
N PRO A 270 -18.03 6.08 11.81
CA PRO A 270 -18.38 6.98 12.91
C PRO A 270 -17.24 7.89 13.36
N TRP A 271 -16.03 7.66 12.88
CA TRP A 271 -14.83 8.44 13.22
C TRP A 271 -14.48 9.52 12.16
N LEU A 272 -15.31 9.69 11.15
CA LEU A 272 -15.03 10.59 10.02
C LEU A 272 -15.17 12.08 10.39
#